data_ca4b35a0e7976bec8a3c9e03880b7748
#
_entry.id   ca4b35a0e7976bec8a3c9e03880b7748
#
_cell.length_a   1.000
_cell.length_b   1.000
_cell.length_c   1.000
_cell.angle_alpha   90.00
_cell.angle_beta   90.00
_cell.angle_gamma   90.00
#
_symmetry.space_group_name_H-M   'P 1'
#
loop_
_entity.id
_entity.type
_entity.pdbx_description
1 polymer ?
#
loop_
_entity_poly.entity_id
_entity_poly.type
_entity_poly.pdbx_seq_one_letter_code
_entity_poly.pdbx_strand_id
1 'polypeptide(L)'
;MQVFGIVGWKNNGKTTLTERLISQLTLMGYKVSSVKHAHHNVDIDEPGRDSYRHRVAGATQTLLATDKRWALMHEYRDQDTLELTQLLHLFEPCDLVIVEGYKGADHAELEVVRNLNQRGFLADQMPNIVAIATDKDDLTIKLPQLDINNIQQVADFVLQHTGLVAPPTEPNKASNDCYSSDQQLLPASVVWQRMQEAVSTLVSSEILAIEECINRRLAENVTTAYDSPRFNNVAVDDYAFSYDDLTNTKSSGLPLLPLMTQEANAGGSAKISLARGYCIRVLTGARMPLGADTVVMQEDVIITQSKDTAEGINNVTFPNDCKAGTNWRPKGEDVKAGDIIIHKGQQIRPQDIGLAAAAGHAKLSVYKKVKVALFSTGNEVYELGEELPEDGIYDVNRHLLKALLTSLHCQITDLGILADDYNVVSSALSAASENHQLIITSGGASTGSHDHVAAVLQDIGEFHGWRLAIKPGRPLAFGKVKKAFFL
;
A
#
# COMPACT_ATOMS: atom_id res chain seq x y z
N MET A 1 24.12 3.26 -25.09
CA MET A 1 22.95 3.66 -24.26
C MET A 1 21.71 3.25 -25.03
N GLN A 2 20.94 2.31 -24.49
CA GLN A 2 19.67 1.87 -25.08
C GLN A 2 18.53 2.70 -24.50
N VAL A 3 17.39 2.77 -25.19
CA VAL A 3 16.22 3.52 -24.75
C VAL A 3 14.99 2.62 -24.84
N PHE A 4 14.15 2.64 -23.79
CA PHE A 4 12.89 1.89 -23.76
C PHE A 4 11.78 2.69 -23.08
N GLY A 5 10.61 2.74 -23.70
CA GLY A 5 9.48 3.57 -23.27
C GLY A 5 8.45 2.82 -22.44
N ILE A 6 7.86 3.50 -21.46
CA ILE A 6 6.67 3.07 -20.70
C ILE A 6 5.54 4.06 -20.96
N VAL A 7 4.50 3.62 -21.64
CA VAL A 7 3.37 4.43 -22.05
C VAL A 7 2.05 3.88 -21.51
N GLY A 8 0.97 4.61 -21.66
CA GLY A 8 -0.36 4.19 -21.21
C GLY A 8 -1.24 5.38 -20.84
N TRP A 9 -2.53 5.16 -20.67
CA TRP A 9 -3.46 6.19 -20.26
C TRP A 9 -3.21 6.66 -18.81
N LYS A 10 -3.77 7.82 -18.46
CA LYS A 10 -3.67 8.37 -17.08
C LYS A 10 -4.22 7.36 -16.08
N ASN A 11 -3.55 7.22 -14.93
CA ASN A 11 -3.92 6.33 -13.81
C ASN A 11 -3.84 4.80 -14.08
N ASN A 12 -3.13 4.36 -15.12
CA ASN A 12 -2.91 2.94 -15.41
C ASN A 12 -1.68 2.33 -14.69
N GLY A 13 -1.02 3.06 -13.80
CA GLY A 13 0.10 2.52 -12.99
C GLY A 13 1.48 2.62 -13.66
N LYS A 14 1.66 3.45 -14.70
CA LYS A 14 2.96 3.66 -15.38
C LYS A 14 4.10 3.94 -14.40
N THR A 15 3.93 4.92 -13.53
CA THR A 15 4.99 5.34 -12.60
C THR A 15 5.39 4.21 -11.65
N THR A 16 4.42 3.46 -11.14
CA THR A 16 4.69 2.29 -10.26
C THR A 16 5.45 1.19 -11.00
N LEU A 17 5.08 0.93 -12.28
CA LEU A 17 5.82 -0.04 -13.09
C LEU A 17 7.23 0.46 -13.40
N THR A 18 7.38 1.73 -13.74
CA THR A 18 8.69 2.37 -14.02
C THR A 18 9.62 2.27 -12.82
N GLU A 19 9.15 2.59 -11.62
CA GLU A 19 9.91 2.48 -10.37
C GLU A 19 10.38 1.04 -10.11
N ARG A 20 9.47 0.06 -10.24
CA ARG A 20 9.79 -1.36 -10.04
C ARG A 20 10.77 -1.88 -11.10
N LEU A 21 10.60 -1.47 -12.35
CA LEU A 21 11.48 -1.87 -13.45
C LEU A 21 12.89 -1.29 -13.28
N ILE A 22 13.02 -0.01 -12.96
CA ILE A 22 14.32 0.62 -12.66
C ILE A 22 15.00 -0.12 -11.51
N SER A 23 14.28 -0.39 -10.44
CA SER A 23 14.80 -1.13 -9.29
C SER A 23 15.30 -2.52 -9.71
N GLN A 24 14.50 -3.28 -10.48
CA GLN A 24 14.84 -4.62 -10.93
C GLN A 24 16.08 -4.63 -11.84
N LEU A 25 16.13 -3.74 -12.84
CA LEU A 25 17.27 -3.63 -13.75
C LEU A 25 18.56 -3.20 -13.03
N THR A 26 18.45 -2.29 -12.07
CA THR A 26 19.59 -1.88 -11.22
C THR A 26 20.08 -3.07 -10.37
N LEU A 27 19.16 -3.87 -9.82
CA LEU A 27 19.49 -5.12 -9.11
C LEU A 27 20.21 -6.14 -9.99
N MET A 28 19.87 -6.17 -11.28
CA MET A 28 20.54 -7.02 -12.29
C MET A 28 21.91 -6.47 -12.73
N GLY A 29 22.35 -5.33 -12.16
CA GLY A 29 23.67 -4.74 -12.39
C GLY A 29 23.74 -3.73 -13.54
N TYR A 30 22.61 -3.35 -14.14
CA TYR A 30 22.60 -2.32 -15.20
C TYR A 30 22.60 -0.91 -14.61
N LYS A 31 23.35 -0.01 -15.25
CA LYS A 31 23.29 1.42 -14.98
C LYS A 31 22.09 2.02 -15.72
N VAL A 32 21.02 2.34 -14.96
CA VAL A 32 19.75 2.82 -15.51
C VAL A 32 19.56 4.29 -15.22
N SER A 33 19.17 5.07 -16.23
CA SER A 33 18.70 6.45 -16.11
C SER A 33 17.22 6.53 -16.49
N SER A 34 16.53 7.61 -16.14
CA SER A 34 15.13 7.76 -16.50
C SER A 34 14.78 9.17 -16.95
N VAL A 35 13.82 9.26 -17.88
CA VAL A 35 13.19 10.49 -18.34
C VAL A 35 11.70 10.41 -18.06
N LYS A 36 11.13 11.47 -17.48
CA LYS A 36 9.68 11.58 -17.30
C LYS A 36 9.15 12.80 -18.02
N HIS A 37 8.22 12.60 -18.95
CA HIS A 37 7.51 13.68 -19.62
C HIS A 37 6.27 14.08 -18.82
N ALA A 38 6.22 15.33 -18.38
CA ALA A 38 5.08 15.91 -17.67
C ALA A 38 4.31 16.85 -18.58
N HIS A 39 2.97 16.70 -18.65
CA HIS A 39 2.09 17.55 -19.48
C HIS A 39 1.65 18.85 -18.79
N HIS A 40 2.06 19.09 -17.56
CA HIS A 40 1.75 20.31 -16.78
C HIS A 40 3.04 20.92 -16.28
N ASN A 41 3.04 22.24 -16.06
CA ASN A 41 4.14 22.91 -15.38
C ASN A 41 4.31 22.34 -13.99
N VAL A 42 5.30 21.45 -13.83
CA VAL A 42 5.71 20.91 -12.55
C VAL A 42 6.91 21.73 -12.10
N ASP A 43 6.74 22.51 -11.06
CA ASP A 43 7.88 23.19 -10.43
C ASP A 43 8.61 22.15 -9.54
N ILE A 44 9.91 21.94 -9.81
CA ILE A 44 10.78 21.05 -9.04
C ILE A 44 11.41 21.80 -7.87
N ASP A 45 11.29 23.11 -7.88
CA ASP A 45 11.94 24.03 -6.95
C ASP A 45 10.93 24.61 -5.96
N GLU A 46 11.34 24.82 -4.72
CA GLU A 46 10.45 25.37 -3.69
C GLU A 46 10.43 26.92 -3.78
N PRO A 47 9.24 27.55 -3.88
CA PRO A 47 9.13 29.00 -3.86
C PRO A 47 9.83 29.62 -2.64
N GLY A 48 10.67 30.62 -2.90
CA GLY A 48 11.41 31.35 -1.86
C GLY A 48 12.80 30.80 -1.50
N ARG A 49 13.18 29.60 -2.00
CA ARG A 49 14.56 29.10 -1.88
C ARG A 49 15.52 29.85 -2.82
N ASP A 50 16.81 29.77 -2.56
CA ASP A 50 17.80 30.52 -3.31
C ASP A 50 17.84 30.13 -4.79
N SER A 51 17.75 28.86 -5.12
CA SER A 51 17.67 28.36 -6.49
C SER A 51 16.43 28.91 -7.23
N TYR A 52 15.27 28.92 -6.59
CA TYR A 52 14.05 29.53 -7.11
C TYR A 52 14.23 31.02 -7.39
N ARG A 53 14.85 31.76 -6.45
CA ARG A 53 15.12 33.19 -6.59
C ARG A 53 16.07 33.50 -7.75
N HIS A 54 17.09 32.66 -7.97
CA HIS A 54 17.99 32.80 -9.12
C HIS A 54 17.25 32.62 -10.44
N ARG A 55 16.40 31.61 -10.52
CA ARG A 55 15.54 31.32 -11.70
C ARG A 55 14.61 32.50 -12.02
N VAL A 56 13.88 32.97 -11.01
CA VAL A 56 12.96 34.13 -11.15
C VAL A 56 13.69 35.40 -11.50
N ALA A 57 14.92 35.60 -10.99
CA ALA A 57 15.76 36.78 -11.30
C ALA A 57 16.30 36.78 -12.74
N GLY A 58 16.13 35.71 -13.50
CA GLY A 58 16.48 35.67 -14.91
C GLY A 58 17.57 34.68 -15.32
N ALA A 59 18.03 33.80 -14.42
CA ALA A 59 18.98 32.77 -14.80
C ALA A 59 18.37 31.79 -15.80
N THR A 60 19.03 31.52 -16.92
CA THR A 60 18.63 30.52 -17.91
C THR A 60 18.86 29.11 -17.40
N GLN A 61 19.91 28.92 -16.62
CA GLN A 61 20.22 27.64 -15.95
C GLN A 61 20.57 27.89 -14.50
N THR A 62 20.09 27.02 -13.63
CA THR A 62 20.45 27.05 -12.21
C THR A 62 20.90 25.64 -11.80
N LEU A 63 22.14 25.54 -11.33
CA LEU A 63 22.72 24.30 -10.81
C LEU A 63 22.67 24.31 -9.28
N LEU A 64 21.94 23.36 -8.71
CA LEU A 64 21.95 23.10 -7.28
C LEU A 64 22.85 21.88 -7.02
N ALA A 65 23.92 22.07 -6.24
CA ALA A 65 24.86 21.02 -5.90
C ALA A 65 24.93 20.79 -4.38
N THR A 66 24.98 19.53 -4.00
CA THR A 66 25.17 19.05 -2.62
C THR A 66 26.22 17.95 -2.60
N ASP A 67 26.68 17.53 -1.43
CA ASP A 67 27.66 16.43 -1.29
C ASP A 67 27.20 15.08 -1.85
N LYS A 68 25.90 14.90 -2.07
CA LYS A 68 25.31 13.62 -2.48
C LYS A 68 24.68 13.63 -3.87
N ARG A 69 24.29 14.79 -4.38
CA ARG A 69 23.58 14.94 -5.65
C ARG A 69 23.63 16.36 -6.17
N TRP A 70 23.45 16.51 -7.46
CA TRP A 70 23.25 17.80 -8.10
C TRP A 70 22.03 17.75 -9.03
N ALA A 71 21.44 18.93 -9.29
CA ALA A 71 20.34 19.09 -10.23
C ALA A 71 20.56 20.35 -11.05
N LEU A 72 20.45 20.22 -12.38
CA LEU A 72 20.48 21.34 -13.30
C LEU A 72 19.07 21.62 -13.78
N MET A 73 18.56 22.80 -13.51
CA MET A 73 17.29 23.31 -14.01
C MET A 73 17.56 24.25 -15.17
N HIS A 74 16.89 24.03 -16.29
CA HIS A 74 16.98 24.85 -17.50
C HIS A 74 15.60 25.43 -17.83
N GLU A 75 15.55 26.76 -17.99
CA GLU A 75 14.34 27.47 -18.37
C GLU A 75 14.37 27.74 -19.88
N TYR A 76 13.44 27.19 -20.63
CA TYR A 76 13.37 27.39 -22.09
C TYR A 76 13.11 28.83 -22.51
N ARG A 77 12.37 29.59 -21.68
CA ARG A 77 12.01 30.99 -21.97
C ARG A 77 11.47 31.16 -23.41
N ASP A 78 12.24 31.84 -24.26
CA ASP A 78 11.91 32.08 -25.67
C ASP A 78 12.53 31.03 -26.62
N GLN A 79 13.06 29.93 -26.09
CA GLN A 79 13.66 28.84 -26.87
C GLN A 79 12.64 27.71 -27.08
N ASP A 80 12.80 26.99 -28.20
CA ASP A 80 12.02 25.77 -28.45
C ASP A 80 12.39 24.67 -27.43
N THR A 81 11.42 23.85 -27.09
CA THR A 81 11.61 22.69 -26.22
C THR A 81 12.53 21.67 -26.87
N LEU A 82 13.46 21.10 -26.11
CA LEU A 82 14.37 20.07 -26.63
C LEU A 82 13.60 18.78 -26.94
N GLU A 83 13.94 18.19 -28.08
CA GLU A 83 13.49 16.84 -28.43
C GLU A 83 14.11 15.78 -27.52
N LEU A 84 13.44 14.62 -27.37
CA LEU A 84 13.93 13.54 -26.51
C LEU A 84 15.38 13.14 -26.82
N THR A 85 15.75 13.08 -28.09
CA THR A 85 17.12 12.75 -28.55
C THR A 85 18.14 13.73 -27.99
N GLN A 86 17.82 15.01 -27.94
CA GLN A 86 18.69 16.06 -27.39
C GLN A 86 18.80 15.94 -25.87
N LEU A 87 17.68 15.64 -25.19
CA LEU A 87 17.66 15.41 -23.74
C LEU A 87 18.48 14.19 -23.34
N LEU A 88 18.48 13.13 -24.15
CA LEU A 88 19.28 11.93 -23.91
C LEU A 88 20.79 12.18 -23.92
N HIS A 89 21.26 13.19 -24.67
CA HIS A 89 22.67 13.59 -24.67
C HIS A 89 23.11 14.30 -23.37
N LEU A 90 22.19 14.70 -22.51
CA LEU A 90 22.51 15.32 -21.21
C LEU A 90 22.85 14.28 -20.14
N PHE A 91 22.59 13.00 -20.39
CA PHE A 91 22.90 11.95 -19.43
C PHE A 91 24.36 11.51 -19.51
N GLU A 92 24.92 11.19 -18.37
CA GLU A 92 26.15 10.42 -18.32
C GLU A 92 25.96 9.04 -18.97
N PRO A 93 27.02 8.41 -19.49
CA PRO A 93 26.93 7.07 -20.07
C PRO A 93 26.27 6.07 -19.11
N CYS A 94 25.20 5.44 -19.59
CA CYS A 94 24.45 4.39 -18.88
C CYS A 94 24.07 3.28 -19.88
N ASP A 95 23.65 2.13 -19.37
CA ASP A 95 23.27 0.99 -20.21
C ASP A 95 21.90 1.21 -20.84
N LEU A 96 20.94 1.70 -20.03
CA LEU A 96 19.54 1.86 -20.42
C LEU A 96 18.94 3.16 -19.88
N VAL A 97 18.14 3.82 -20.69
CA VAL A 97 17.26 4.92 -20.29
C VAL A 97 15.81 4.46 -20.38
N ILE A 98 15.10 4.49 -19.26
CA ILE A 98 13.66 4.25 -19.21
C ILE A 98 12.93 5.59 -19.37
N VAL A 99 12.06 5.67 -20.38
CA VAL A 99 11.30 6.88 -20.73
C VAL A 99 9.84 6.71 -20.33
N GLU A 100 9.37 7.46 -19.33
CA GLU A 100 7.94 7.49 -18.97
C GLU A 100 7.23 8.62 -19.72
N GLY A 101 6.32 8.27 -20.59
CA GLY A 101 5.62 9.22 -21.46
C GLY A 101 6.24 9.26 -22.88
N TYR A 102 6.33 10.44 -23.51
CA TYR A 102 6.86 10.62 -24.88
C TYR A 102 6.22 9.69 -25.91
N LYS A 103 4.91 9.64 -25.94
CA LYS A 103 4.13 8.78 -26.84
C LYS A 103 4.50 9.04 -28.32
N GLY A 104 4.82 7.97 -29.04
CA GLY A 104 5.15 8.03 -30.47
C GLY A 104 6.60 8.43 -30.78
N ALA A 105 7.51 8.35 -29.80
CA ALA A 105 8.95 8.47 -30.06
C ALA A 105 9.50 7.23 -30.81
N ASP A 106 10.67 7.34 -31.42
CA ASP A 106 11.25 6.30 -32.29
C ASP A 106 11.93 5.14 -31.54
N HIS A 107 11.49 4.82 -30.32
CA HIS A 107 12.02 3.70 -29.54
C HIS A 107 10.90 2.72 -29.16
N ALA A 108 11.28 1.49 -28.83
CA ALA A 108 10.32 0.48 -28.39
C ALA A 108 9.62 0.88 -27.09
N GLU A 109 8.32 0.67 -27.03
CA GLU A 109 7.48 1.08 -25.90
C GLU A 109 6.65 -0.09 -25.37
N LEU A 110 6.41 -0.10 -24.05
CA LEU A 110 5.50 -1.00 -23.35
C LEU A 110 4.27 -0.22 -22.89
N GLU A 111 3.10 -0.64 -23.34
CA GLU A 111 1.85 -0.03 -22.87
C GLU A 111 1.37 -0.66 -21.56
N VAL A 112 1.07 0.17 -20.57
CA VAL A 112 0.49 -0.27 -19.28
C VAL A 112 -1.03 -0.15 -19.33
N VAL A 113 -1.73 -1.29 -19.16
CA VAL A 113 -3.19 -1.40 -19.25
C VAL A 113 -3.74 -2.10 -18.00
N ARG A 114 -4.38 -1.33 -17.12
CA ARG A 114 -5.17 -1.86 -15.98
C ARG A 114 -6.66 -1.66 -16.17
N ASN A 115 -7.05 -0.51 -16.70
CA ASN A 115 -8.43 -0.20 -17.02
C ASN A 115 -8.55 0.10 -18.51
N LEU A 116 -9.32 -0.73 -19.22
CA LEU A 116 -9.74 -0.41 -20.59
C LEU A 116 -10.75 0.73 -20.52
N ASN A 117 -10.31 1.93 -20.85
CA ASN A 117 -11.19 3.07 -21.03
C ASN A 117 -11.90 2.90 -22.38
N GLN A 118 -12.96 3.69 -22.63
CA GLN A 118 -13.62 3.77 -23.95
C GLN A 118 -12.69 4.19 -25.11
N ARG A 119 -11.41 4.50 -24.81
CA ARG A 119 -10.39 4.98 -25.78
C ARG A 119 -9.59 3.85 -26.45
N GLY A 120 -9.77 2.59 -26.07
CA GLY A 120 -9.00 1.46 -26.61
C GLY A 120 -7.52 1.44 -26.23
N PHE A 121 -6.75 0.62 -26.92
CA PHE A 121 -5.30 0.49 -26.72
C PHE A 121 -4.56 1.61 -27.45
N LEU A 122 -3.49 2.11 -26.85
CA LEU A 122 -2.53 2.97 -27.56
C LEU A 122 -1.81 2.20 -28.67
N ALA A 123 -1.59 0.93 -28.46
CA ALA A 123 -0.96 0.02 -29.43
C ALA A 123 -1.70 -0.03 -30.80
N ASP A 124 -3.00 0.24 -30.82
CA ASP A 124 -3.76 0.33 -32.09
C ASP A 124 -3.37 1.54 -32.94
N GLN A 125 -2.73 2.54 -32.34
CA GLN A 125 -2.38 3.81 -32.97
C GLN A 125 -0.86 4.06 -33.04
N MET A 126 -0.09 3.32 -32.27
CA MET A 126 1.34 3.53 -32.06
C MET A 126 2.15 2.25 -32.38
N PRO A 127 2.81 2.19 -33.54
CA PRO A 127 3.50 0.97 -34.01
C PRO A 127 4.73 0.60 -33.16
N ASN A 128 5.26 1.54 -32.40
CA ASN A 128 6.43 1.32 -31.54
C ASN A 128 6.10 0.61 -30.22
N ILE A 129 4.83 0.38 -29.92
CA ILE A 129 4.41 -0.44 -28.77
C ILE A 129 4.62 -1.91 -29.12
N VAL A 130 5.52 -2.55 -28.39
CA VAL A 130 5.97 -3.93 -28.66
C VAL A 130 5.35 -4.96 -27.73
N ALA A 131 4.76 -4.54 -26.60
CA ALA A 131 4.06 -5.41 -25.65
C ALA A 131 3.09 -4.60 -24.77
N ILE A 132 2.23 -5.34 -24.06
CA ILE A 132 1.27 -4.81 -23.09
C ILE A 132 1.61 -5.37 -21.69
N ALA A 133 1.75 -4.51 -20.67
CA ALA A 133 1.82 -4.92 -19.28
C ALA A 133 0.42 -4.75 -18.62
N THR A 134 -0.12 -5.85 -18.11
CA THR A 134 -1.51 -5.88 -17.61
C THR A 134 -1.68 -6.84 -16.44
N ASP A 135 -2.73 -6.64 -15.66
CA ASP A 135 -3.25 -7.57 -14.64
C ASP A 135 -4.56 -8.27 -15.10
N LYS A 136 -4.86 -8.26 -16.41
CA LYS A 136 -6.05 -8.86 -17.02
C LYS A 136 -5.68 -10.08 -17.86
N ASP A 137 -6.45 -11.15 -17.75
CA ASP A 137 -6.17 -12.42 -18.41
C ASP A 137 -6.68 -12.51 -19.87
N ASP A 138 -7.62 -11.63 -20.30
CA ASP A 138 -8.36 -11.76 -21.56
C ASP A 138 -8.36 -10.47 -22.40
N LEU A 139 -7.19 -9.89 -22.66
CA LEU A 139 -7.12 -8.79 -23.61
C LEU A 139 -7.06 -9.29 -25.06
N THR A 140 -8.01 -8.85 -25.90
CA THR A 140 -8.09 -9.22 -27.33
C THR A 140 -7.08 -8.40 -28.13
N ILE A 141 -5.79 -8.61 -27.91
CA ILE A 141 -4.70 -7.95 -28.66
C ILE A 141 -3.64 -8.96 -29.10
N LYS A 142 -3.03 -8.72 -30.27
CA LYS A 142 -2.02 -9.62 -30.84
C LYS A 142 -0.61 -9.45 -30.27
N LEU A 143 -0.36 -8.41 -29.50
CA LEU A 143 0.95 -8.16 -28.89
C LEU A 143 1.20 -9.07 -27.68
N PRO A 144 2.47 -9.37 -27.35
CA PRO A 144 2.83 -10.06 -26.13
C PRO A 144 2.21 -9.38 -24.90
N GLN A 145 1.59 -10.19 -24.03
CA GLN A 145 0.99 -9.72 -22.79
C GLN A 145 1.89 -10.17 -21.62
N LEU A 146 2.31 -9.22 -20.81
CA LEU A 146 3.18 -9.43 -19.67
C LEU A 146 2.36 -9.19 -18.39
N ASP A 147 2.52 -10.06 -17.40
CA ASP A 147 1.92 -9.80 -16.08
C ASP A 147 2.63 -8.61 -15.43
N ILE A 148 1.89 -7.51 -15.23
CA ILE A 148 2.40 -6.29 -14.60
C ILE A 148 2.92 -6.53 -13.17
N ASN A 149 2.49 -7.62 -12.52
CA ASN A 149 2.92 -7.99 -11.17
C ASN A 149 4.22 -8.80 -11.20
N ASN A 150 4.56 -9.44 -12.32
CA ASN A 150 5.81 -10.18 -12.53
C ASN A 150 6.90 -9.27 -13.12
N ILE A 151 7.55 -8.50 -12.25
CA ILE A 151 8.56 -7.51 -12.69
C ILE A 151 9.78 -8.15 -13.36
N GLN A 152 10.12 -9.39 -13.00
CA GLN A 152 11.21 -10.13 -13.65
C GLN A 152 10.89 -10.38 -15.13
N GLN A 153 9.69 -10.86 -15.43
CA GLN A 153 9.23 -11.06 -16.81
C GLN A 153 9.28 -9.77 -17.63
N VAL A 154 8.86 -8.65 -17.03
CA VAL A 154 8.93 -7.34 -17.68
C VAL A 154 10.37 -6.91 -17.93
N ALA A 155 11.26 -7.09 -16.95
CA ALA A 155 12.68 -6.76 -17.10
C ALA A 155 13.37 -7.61 -18.18
N ASP A 156 13.13 -8.91 -18.19
CA ASP A 156 13.68 -9.83 -19.20
C ASP A 156 13.22 -9.46 -20.61
N PHE A 157 11.95 -9.11 -20.76
CA PHE A 157 11.40 -8.63 -22.03
C PHE A 157 12.08 -7.35 -22.51
N VAL A 158 12.28 -6.36 -21.61
CA VAL A 158 12.97 -5.11 -21.95
C VAL A 158 14.41 -5.35 -22.34
N LEU A 159 15.14 -6.20 -21.62
CA LEU A 159 16.53 -6.57 -21.94
C LEU A 159 16.64 -7.27 -23.29
N GLN A 160 15.76 -8.21 -23.58
CA GLN A 160 15.70 -8.89 -24.86
C GLN A 160 15.45 -7.91 -26.02
N HIS A 161 14.50 -6.97 -25.86
CA HIS A 161 14.14 -5.99 -26.89
C HIS A 161 15.23 -4.94 -27.12
N THR A 162 15.97 -4.58 -26.08
CA THR A 162 17.06 -3.60 -26.18
C THR A 162 18.38 -4.23 -26.60
N GLY A 163 18.44 -5.57 -26.72
CA GLY A 163 19.67 -6.30 -27.06
C GLY A 163 20.74 -6.22 -25.97
N LEU A 164 20.36 -5.81 -24.75
CA LEU A 164 21.26 -5.82 -23.61
C LEU A 164 21.43 -7.26 -23.15
N VAL A 165 22.62 -7.79 -23.42
CA VAL A 165 23.04 -9.09 -22.87
C VAL A 165 23.22 -8.87 -21.38
N ALA A 166 22.66 -9.78 -20.57
CA ALA A 166 22.91 -9.76 -19.13
C ALA A 166 24.43 -9.60 -18.91
N PRO A 167 24.88 -8.66 -18.07
CA PRO A 167 26.30 -8.63 -17.69
C PRO A 167 26.65 -10.05 -17.26
N PRO A 168 27.83 -10.58 -17.64
CA PRO A 168 28.14 -11.96 -17.36
C PRO A 168 27.97 -12.22 -15.88
N THR A 169 26.88 -12.84 -15.54
CA THR A 169 26.73 -13.50 -14.25
C THR A 169 27.72 -14.65 -14.34
N GLU A 170 28.86 -14.53 -13.70
CA GLU A 170 29.66 -15.71 -13.45
C GLU A 170 28.70 -16.76 -12.89
N PRO A 171 28.69 -17.98 -13.46
CA PRO A 171 27.83 -19.03 -12.97
C PRO A 171 28.19 -19.20 -11.50
N ASN A 172 27.21 -18.97 -10.65
CA ASN A 172 27.29 -19.21 -9.22
C ASN A 172 27.64 -20.69 -9.07
N LYS A 173 28.94 -21.00 -9.13
CA LYS A 173 29.45 -22.20 -8.49
C LYS A 173 29.09 -21.97 -7.03
N ALA A 174 28.16 -22.76 -6.55
CA ALA A 174 27.98 -22.94 -5.13
C ALA A 174 29.31 -23.39 -4.53
N SER A 175 30.20 -22.43 -4.28
CA SER A 175 31.36 -22.64 -3.40
C SER A 175 30.82 -22.40 -2.00
N ASN A 176 30.86 -23.46 -1.20
CA ASN A 176 30.54 -23.42 0.21
C ASN A 176 31.51 -22.55 1.04
N ASP A 177 32.19 -21.61 0.43
CA ASP A 177 33.15 -20.73 1.08
C ASP A 177 32.57 -19.31 1.19
N CYS A 178 31.70 -19.15 2.18
CA CYS A 178 30.94 -17.92 2.43
C CYS A 178 31.79 -16.73 2.94
N TYR A 179 33.10 -16.91 3.16
CA TYR A 179 33.94 -15.94 3.85
C TYR A 179 35.24 -15.55 3.16
N SER A 180 35.39 -15.81 1.85
CA SER A 180 36.55 -15.32 1.12
C SER A 180 36.57 -13.78 1.09
N SER A 181 37.74 -13.18 1.26
CA SER A 181 37.95 -11.72 1.30
C SER A 181 37.54 -10.96 0.03
N ASP A 182 37.20 -11.69 -1.05
CA ASP A 182 36.79 -11.18 -2.36
C ASP A 182 35.27 -11.16 -2.59
N GLN A 183 34.43 -11.36 -1.54
CA GLN A 183 33.00 -11.35 -1.72
C GLN A 183 32.48 -9.95 -2.08
N GLN A 184 31.78 -9.88 -3.20
CA GLN A 184 31.10 -8.70 -3.68
C GLN A 184 30.08 -8.20 -2.64
N LEU A 185 30.14 -6.89 -2.31
CA LEU A 185 29.15 -6.25 -1.47
C LEU A 185 27.80 -6.24 -2.17
N LEU A 186 26.77 -6.78 -1.51
CA LEU A 186 25.40 -6.82 -2.04
C LEU A 186 24.61 -5.60 -1.58
N PRO A 187 23.84 -4.96 -2.49
CA PRO A 187 22.85 -3.96 -2.07
C PRO A 187 21.85 -4.56 -1.06
N ALA A 188 21.46 -3.79 -0.06
CA ALA A 188 20.50 -4.23 0.95
C ALA A 188 19.16 -4.70 0.35
N SER A 189 18.73 -4.07 -0.77
CA SER A 189 17.52 -4.46 -1.51
C SER A 189 17.58 -5.87 -2.10
N VAL A 190 18.76 -6.30 -2.60
CA VAL A 190 18.95 -7.66 -3.12
C VAL A 190 18.81 -8.69 -2.00
N VAL A 191 19.45 -8.42 -0.87
CA VAL A 191 19.38 -9.31 0.29
C VAL A 191 17.97 -9.38 0.83
N TRP A 192 17.28 -8.24 0.93
CA TRP A 192 15.88 -8.17 1.32
C TRP A 192 14.98 -9.02 0.41
N GLN A 193 15.15 -8.92 -0.90
CA GLN A 193 14.38 -9.74 -1.86
C GLN A 193 14.64 -11.23 -1.64
N ARG A 194 15.90 -11.66 -1.51
CA ARG A 194 16.27 -13.07 -1.25
C ARG A 194 15.64 -13.57 0.05
N MET A 195 15.63 -12.76 1.11
CA MET A 195 14.98 -13.10 2.37
C MET A 195 13.46 -13.24 2.19
N GLN A 196 12.81 -12.33 1.45
CA GLN A 196 11.38 -12.42 1.16
C GLN A 196 11.01 -13.69 0.39
N GLU A 197 11.81 -14.08 -0.59
CA GLU A 197 11.60 -15.30 -1.37
C GLU A 197 11.80 -16.58 -0.53
N ALA A 198 12.70 -16.55 0.44
CA ALA A 198 12.97 -17.67 1.32
C ALA A 198 11.93 -17.85 2.44
N VAL A 199 11.22 -16.77 2.82
CA VAL A 199 10.28 -16.78 3.96
C VAL A 199 8.87 -17.08 3.50
N SER A 200 8.28 -18.12 4.09
CA SER A 200 6.83 -18.42 3.98
C SER A 200 6.10 -18.05 5.28
N THR A 201 4.79 -18.22 5.30
CA THR A 201 3.99 -18.02 6.52
C THR A 201 4.41 -19.01 7.61
N LEU A 202 4.96 -18.51 8.72
CA LEU A 202 5.58 -19.29 9.79
C LEU A 202 4.61 -19.70 10.89
N VAL A 203 3.47 -19.06 10.99
CA VAL A 203 2.54 -19.22 12.12
C VAL A 203 1.15 -19.62 11.62
N SER A 204 0.46 -20.45 12.40
CA SER A 204 -0.95 -20.74 12.18
C SER A 204 -1.84 -19.58 12.61
N SER A 205 -3.11 -19.65 12.24
CA SER A 205 -4.14 -18.72 12.71
C SER A 205 -4.71 -19.14 14.08
N GLU A 206 -5.38 -18.17 14.70
CA GLU A 206 -6.21 -18.35 15.90
C GLU A 206 -7.43 -17.42 15.78
N ILE A 207 -8.49 -17.77 16.50
CA ILE A 207 -9.72 -16.98 16.53
C ILE A 207 -9.74 -16.21 17.85
N LEU A 208 -9.79 -14.88 17.77
CA LEU A 208 -9.85 -13.99 18.91
C LEU A 208 -11.11 -13.16 18.92
N ALA A 209 -11.52 -12.70 20.10
CA ALA A 209 -12.54 -11.65 20.21
C ALA A 209 -12.03 -10.37 19.52
N ILE A 210 -12.97 -9.60 18.95
CA ILE A 210 -12.63 -8.46 18.11
C ILE A 210 -11.77 -7.43 18.87
N GLU A 211 -12.01 -7.25 20.17
CA GLU A 211 -11.29 -6.33 21.06
C GLU A 211 -9.82 -6.73 21.27
N GLU A 212 -9.51 -8.03 21.12
CA GLU A 212 -8.15 -8.59 21.26
C GLU A 212 -7.35 -8.57 19.95
N CYS A 213 -8.01 -8.16 18.85
CA CYS A 213 -7.42 -8.22 17.51
C CYS A 213 -6.59 -7.00 17.14
N ILE A 214 -6.58 -5.94 17.95
CA ILE A 214 -5.81 -4.72 17.65
C ILE A 214 -4.33 -5.05 17.42
N ASN A 215 -3.74 -4.47 16.37
CA ASN A 215 -2.36 -4.70 15.93
C ASN A 215 -2.02 -6.14 15.50
N ARG A 216 -2.99 -7.05 15.48
CA ARG A 216 -2.81 -8.41 14.92
C ARG A 216 -2.92 -8.35 13.39
N ARG A 217 -2.42 -9.38 12.72
CA ARG A 217 -2.58 -9.53 11.26
C ARG A 217 -3.68 -10.52 10.94
N LEU A 218 -4.59 -10.12 10.05
CA LEU A 218 -5.69 -10.97 9.59
C LEU A 218 -5.19 -12.21 8.86
N ALA A 219 -5.72 -13.38 9.23
CA ALA A 219 -5.43 -14.64 8.57
C ALA A 219 -6.38 -14.95 7.42
N GLU A 220 -7.55 -14.30 7.38
CA GLU A 220 -8.58 -14.47 6.37
C GLU A 220 -9.20 -13.12 6.00
N ASN A 221 -9.82 -13.02 4.82
CA ASN A 221 -10.58 -11.81 4.46
C ASN A 221 -11.80 -11.68 5.36
N VAL A 222 -12.11 -10.46 5.79
CA VAL A 222 -13.36 -10.15 6.48
C VAL A 222 -14.36 -9.62 5.46
N THR A 223 -15.51 -10.30 5.36
CA THR A 223 -16.60 -9.90 4.46
C THR A 223 -17.80 -9.47 5.27
N THR A 224 -18.66 -8.63 4.74
CA THR A 224 -19.93 -8.29 5.38
C THR A 224 -21.04 -9.21 4.88
N ALA A 225 -21.86 -9.72 5.83
CA ALA A 225 -23.06 -10.49 5.48
C ALA A 225 -24.24 -9.60 5.06
N TYR A 226 -24.15 -8.29 5.25
CA TYR A 226 -25.25 -7.36 5.07
C TYR A 226 -24.79 -6.12 4.33
N ASP A 227 -25.74 -5.54 3.58
CA ASP A 227 -25.57 -4.20 3.01
C ASP A 227 -25.45 -3.14 4.13
N SER A 228 -24.66 -2.11 3.90
CA SER A 228 -24.60 -0.92 4.75
C SER A 228 -24.90 0.31 3.91
N PRO A 229 -25.95 1.08 4.22
CA PRO A 229 -27.05 0.82 5.15
C PRO A 229 -27.82 -0.46 4.79
N ARG A 230 -28.44 -1.11 5.80
CA ARG A 230 -29.23 -2.35 5.61
C ARG A 230 -30.54 -2.15 4.87
N PHE A 231 -31.01 -0.93 4.79
CA PHE A 231 -32.25 -0.49 4.12
C PHE A 231 -32.09 0.96 3.72
N ASN A 232 -32.95 1.43 2.81
CA ASN A 232 -33.03 2.85 2.50
C ASN A 232 -33.38 3.60 3.79
N ASN A 233 -32.50 4.50 4.23
CA ASN A 233 -32.67 5.21 5.50
C ASN A 233 -32.65 6.73 5.32
N VAL A 234 -33.34 7.41 6.21
CA VAL A 234 -33.39 8.86 6.28
C VAL A 234 -32.07 9.38 6.86
N ALA A 235 -31.49 10.39 6.20
CA ALA A 235 -30.20 10.94 6.58
C ALA A 235 -30.30 12.10 7.59
N VAL A 236 -31.46 12.70 7.76
CA VAL A 236 -31.71 13.93 8.53
C VAL A 236 -33.09 13.89 9.23
N ASP A 237 -33.36 14.78 10.17
CA ASP A 237 -34.66 14.85 10.88
C ASP A 237 -35.63 15.77 10.14
N ASP A 238 -36.80 15.21 9.62
CA ASP A 238 -37.46 15.87 8.51
C ASP A 238 -38.83 15.36 8.11
N TYR A 239 -39.25 15.75 6.88
CA TYR A 239 -40.50 15.35 6.25
C TYR A 239 -40.23 14.59 4.95
N ALA A 240 -40.67 13.35 4.89
CA ALA A 240 -40.58 12.50 3.70
C ALA A 240 -41.89 12.51 2.91
N PHE A 241 -41.77 12.51 1.59
CA PHE A 241 -42.91 12.52 0.66
C PHE A 241 -42.53 11.93 -0.70
N SER A 242 -43.52 11.73 -1.58
CA SER A 242 -43.28 11.43 -2.99
C SER A 242 -43.10 12.74 -3.76
N TYR A 243 -42.01 12.89 -4.47
CA TYR A 243 -41.73 14.11 -5.28
C TYR A 243 -42.81 14.37 -6.33
N ASP A 244 -43.34 13.29 -6.92
CA ASP A 244 -44.43 13.41 -7.89
C ASP A 244 -45.72 13.99 -7.29
N ASP A 245 -46.05 13.59 -6.05
CA ASP A 245 -47.21 14.12 -5.33
C ASP A 245 -47.05 15.62 -5.05
N LEU A 246 -45.83 16.06 -4.67
CA LEU A 246 -45.52 17.47 -4.45
C LEU A 246 -45.65 18.30 -5.74
N THR A 247 -45.14 17.77 -6.87
CA THR A 247 -45.20 18.49 -8.15
C THR A 247 -46.61 18.69 -8.65
N ASN A 248 -47.54 17.77 -8.37
CA ASN A 248 -48.95 17.88 -8.70
C ASN A 248 -49.67 19.03 -7.97
N THR A 249 -49.14 19.46 -6.79
CA THR A 249 -49.72 20.57 -6.02
C THR A 249 -49.20 21.95 -6.46
N LYS A 250 -48.09 22.03 -7.18
CA LYS A 250 -47.49 23.31 -7.65
C LYS A 250 -48.38 24.14 -8.59
N SER A 251 -49.33 23.53 -9.24
CA SER A 251 -50.30 24.22 -10.13
C SER A 251 -51.31 25.09 -9.40
N SER A 252 -51.45 24.96 -8.07
CA SER A 252 -52.45 25.67 -7.24
C SER A 252 -51.85 26.65 -6.23
N GLY A 253 -50.52 26.87 -6.19
CA GLY A 253 -49.86 27.79 -5.27
C GLY A 253 -48.53 27.24 -4.71
N LEU A 254 -48.24 27.47 -3.43
CA LEU A 254 -47.06 26.88 -2.75
C LEU A 254 -47.22 25.38 -2.65
N PRO A 255 -46.12 24.59 -2.82
CA PRO A 255 -46.16 23.15 -2.69
C PRO A 255 -46.53 22.75 -1.24
N LEU A 256 -47.68 22.12 -1.07
CA LEU A 256 -48.25 21.83 0.24
C LEU A 256 -48.80 20.42 0.28
N LEU A 257 -48.45 19.65 1.32
CA LEU A 257 -48.97 18.30 1.55
C LEU A 257 -49.52 18.18 2.99
N PRO A 258 -50.65 17.48 3.22
CA PRO A 258 -51.13 17.14 4.54
C PRO A 258 -50.17 16.17 5.23
N LEU A 259 -49.99 16.36 6.55
CA LEU A 259 -49.11 15.54 7.39
C LEU A 259 -49.84 14.33 7.94
N MET A 260 -49.29 13.15 7.73
CA MET A 260 -49.75 11.93 8.38
C MET A 260 -49.56 12.00 9.90
N THR A 261 -50.46 11.37 10.66
CA THR A 261 -50.36 11.28 12.13
C THR A 261 -49.27 10.30 12.58
N GLN A 262 -48.85 9.39 11.73
CA GLN A 262 -47.73 8.47 11.98
C GLN A 262 -46.39 9.18 11.81
N GLU A 263 -45.38 8.67 12.54
CA GLU A 263 -43.99 9.14 12.46
C GLU A 263 -43.05 7.94 12.27
N ALA A 264 -42.02 8.08 11.44
CA ALA A 264 -41.03 7.04 11.23
C ALA A 264 -39.78 7.31 12.05
N ASN A 265 -39.47 6.41 12.99
CA ASN A 265 -38.35 6.52 13.93
C ASN A 265 -37.28 5.47 13.68
N ALA A 266 -36.04 5.78 14.04
CA ALA A 266 -34.96 4.80 14.07
C ALA A 266 -35.30 3.65 15.04
N GLY A 267 -34.98 2.41 14.63
CA GLY A 267 -35.29 1.21 15.42
C GLY A 267 -36.76 0.76 15.33
N GLY A 268 -37.65 1.51 14.68
CA GLY A 268 -39.02 1.09 14.40
C GLY A 268 -39.08 -0.13 13.50
N SER A 269 -39.78 -1.18 13.93
CA SER A 269 -39.92 -2.44 13.19
C SER A 269 -40.92 -2.38 12.04
N ALA A 270 -41.86 -1.43 12.06
CA ALA A 270 -42.93 -1.33 11.11
C ALA A 270 -42.49 -0.73 9.77
N LYS A 271 -42.86 -1.40 8.67
CA LYS A 271 -42.78 -0.79 7.34
C LYS A 271 -43.96 0.16 7.20
N ILE A 272 -43.69 1.46 7.34
CA ILE A 272 -44.72 2.49 7.17
C ILE A 272 -44.87 2.74 5.67
N SER A 273 -46.11 2.79 5.21
CA SER A 273 -46.46 3.18 3.82
C SER A 273 -46.97 4.62 3.84
N LEU A 274 -46.36 5.44 2.99
CA LEU A 274 -46.82 6.79 2.75
C LEU A 274 -48.17 6.76 2.01
N ALA A 275 -49.17 7.46 2.54
CA ALA A 275 -50.42 7.67 1.82
C ALA A 275 -50.17 8.63 0.65
N ARG A 276 -50.76 8.36 -0.51
CA ARG A 276 -50.60 9.22 -1.69
C ARG A 276 -51.15 10.61 -1.44
N GLY A 277 -50.39 11.64 -1.83
CA GLY A 277 -50.70 13.03 -1.57
C GLY A 277 -50.47 13.51 -0.15
N TYR A 278 -49.76 12.74 0.69
CA TYR A 278 -49.37 13.08 2.05
C TYR A 278 -47.88 13.20 2.19
N CYS A 279 -47.44 13.87 3.27
CA CYS A 279 -46.10 13.78 3.81
C CYS A 279 -46.10 13.12 5.19
N ILE A 280 -44.97 12.64 5.64
CA ILE A 280 -44.79 11.99 6.94
C ILE A 280 -43.53 12.51 7.62
N ARG A 281 -43.62 12.71 8.95
CA ARG A 281 -42.45 13.05 9.73
C ARG A 281 -41.56 11.84 9.90
N VAL A 282 -40.26 12.05 9.67
CA VAL A 282 -39.22 11.01 9.74
C VAL A 282 -38.05 11.53 10.58
N LEU A 283 -37.41 10.65 11.34
CA LEU A 283 -36.21 10.97 12.11
C LEU A 283 -34.97 10.29 11.49
N THR A 284 -33.82 10.88 11.74
CA THR A 284 -32.51 10.38 11.28
C THR A 284 -32.34 8.89 11.58
N GLY A 285 -31.90 8.10 10.61
CA GLY A 285 -31.71 6.66 10.74
C GLY A 285 -32.99 5.83 10.64
N ALA A 286 -34.17 6.45 10.53
CA ALA A 286 -35.41 5.74 10.27
C ALA A 286 -35.38 5.07 8.89
N ARG A 287 -36.12 3.96 8.76
CA ARG A 287 -36.36 3.37 7.44
C ARG A 287 -37.20 4.33 6.60
N MET A 288 -36.76 4.57 5.36
CA MET A 288 -37.52 5.37 4.40
C MET A 288 -38.93 4.77 4.21
N PRO A 289 -40.02 5.52 4.41
CA PRO A 289 -41.37 5.05 4.19
C PRO A 289 -41.59 4.56 2.77
N LEU A 290 -42.37 3.48 2.62
CA LEU A 290 -42.69 2.96 1.29
C LEU A 290 -43.52 3.97 0.50
N GLY A 291 -43.10 4.33 -0.69
CA GLY A 291 -43.73 5.36 -1.54
C GLY A 291 -43.15 6.75 -1.38
N ALA A 292 -42.27 6.99 -0.38
CA ALA A 292 -41.48 8.21 -0.31
C ALA A 292 -40.16 8.06 -1.09
N ASP A 293 -39.71 9.12 -1.71
CA ASP A 293 -38.46 9.21 -2.47
C ASP A 293 -37.65 10.47 -2.17
N THR A 294 -38.19 11.40 -1.41
CA THR A 294 -37.59 12.71 -1.11
C THR A 294 -37.82 13.07 0.35
N VAL A 295 -36.81 13.70 0.95
CA VAL A 295 -36.87 14.20 2.32
C VAL A 295 -36.42 15.66 2.32
N VAL A 296 -37.11 16.53 3.06
CA VAL A 296 -36.81 17.95 3.23
C VAL A 296 -36.66 18.26 4.70
N MET A 297 -35.63 19.02 5.07
CA MET A 297 -35.30 19.36 6.46
C MET A 297 -36.40 20.16 7.12
N GLN A 298 -36.64 19.93 8.42
CA GLN A 298 -37.68 20.63 9.16
C GLN A 298 -37.47 22.14 9.20
N GLU A 299 -36.22 22.60 9.08
CA GLU A 299 -35.87 24.00 9.04
C GLU A 299 -36.33 24.71 7.75
N ASP A 300 -36.52 23.96 6.69
CA ASP A 300 -36.88 24.47 5.37
C ASP A 300 -38.38 24.42 5.08
N VAL A 301 -39.19 23.94 6.03
CA VAL A 301 -40.65 23.80 5.85
C VAL A 301 -41.46 24.70 6.78
N ILE A 302 -42.69 25.00 6.41
CA ILE A 302 -43.63 25.73 7.22
C ILE A 302 -44.83 24.82 7.58
N ILE A 303 -45.09 24.64 8.86
CA ILE A 303 -46.22 23.83 9.32
C ILE A 303 -47.41 24.78 9.63
N THR A 304 -48.57 24.47 9.09
CA THR A 304 -49.80 25.23 9.33
C THR A 304 -50.92 24.27 9.75
N GLN A 305 -51.70 24.67 10.76
CA GLN A 305 -52.91 23.92 11.13
C GLN A 305 -54.02 24.17 10.10
N SER A 306 -54.60 23.11 9.57
CA SER A 306 -55.79 23.24 8.73
C SER A 306 -57.00 23.57 9.59
N LYS A 307 -57.70 24.67 9.24
CA LYS A 307 -58.92 25.04 9.93
C LYS A 307 -60.18 24.34 9.39
N ASP A 308 -60.05 23.62 8.27
CA ASP A 308 -61.16 23.07 7.49
C ASP A 308 -61.47 21.59 7.77
N THR A 309 -60.70 20.93 8.65
CA THR A 309 -60.92 19.50 9.00
C THR A 309 -61.27 19.37 10.49
N ALA A 310 -62.31 18.61 10.78
CA ALA A 310 -62.76 18.34 12.16
C ALA A 310 -61.68 17.68 13.08
N GLU A 311 -60.59 17.16 12.48
CA GLU A 311 -59.48 16.47 13.14
C GLU A 311 -58.18 17.29 13.21
N GLY A 312 -58.17 18.55 12.74
CA GLY A 312 -57.01 19.45 12.88
C GLY A 312 -55.72 18.94 12.19
N ILE A 313 -55.82 18.38 10.99
CA ILE A 313 -54.67 17.87 10.22
C ILE A 313 -53.72 19.02 9.93
N ASN A 314 -52.45 18.88 10.32
CA ASN A 314 -51.41 19.82 9.97
C ASN A 314 -51.03 19.68 8.49
N ASN A 315 -50.79 20.80 7.84
CA ASN A 315 -50.24 20.86 6.48
C ASN A 315 -48.76 21.32 6.55
N VAL A 316 -47.94 20.76 5.67
CA VAL A 316 -46.52 21.11 5.52
C VAL A 316 -46.32 21.77 4.15
N THR A 317 -45.82 22.98 4.16
CA THR A 317 -45.45 23.74 2.96
C THR A 317 -43.96 23.58 2.70
N PHE A 318 -43.61 23.18 1.51
CA PHE A 318 -42.24 22.90 1.07
C PHE A 318 -41.64 24.03 0.25
N PRO A 319 -40.30 24.17 0.17
CA PRO A 319 -39.63 25.08 -0.74
C PRO A 319 -39.94 24.78 -2.20
N ASN A 320 -40.01 25.84 -3.07
CA ASN A 320 -40.25 25.67 -4.49
C ASN A 320 -39.12 24.99 -5.26
N ASP A 321 -37.91 25.02 -4.70
CA ASP A 321 -36.66 24.51 -5.31
C ASP A 321 -36.25 23.11 -4.77
N CYS A 322 -37.18 22.41 -4.11
CA CYS A 322 -36.96 21.03 -3.68
C CYS A 322 -36.47 20.16 -4.84
N LYS A 323 -35.47 19.33 -4.58
CA LYS A 323 -34.93 18.36 -5.54
C LYS A 323 -35.39 16.95 -5.18
N ALA A 324 -35.77 16.18 -6.19
CA ALA A 324 -36.10 14.77 -6.03
C ALA A 324 -34.90 13.98 -5.50
N GLY A 325 -35.15 13.00 -4.65
CA GLY A 325 -34.15 12.04 -4.19
C GLY A 325 -33.16 12.56 -3.17
N THR A 326 -33.44 13.69 -2.50
CA THR A 326 -32.55 14.28 -1.51
C THR A 326 -32.74 13.71 -0.09
N ASN A 327 -31.68 13.81 0.74
CA ASN A 327 -31.65 13.61 2.20
C ASN A 327 -32.02 12.19 2.67
N TRP A 328 -31.81 11.16 1.84
CA TRP A 328 -31.88 9.78 2.25
C TRP A 328 -30.73 8.97 1.62
N ARG A 329 -30.42 7.85 2.22
CA ARG A 329 -29.32 6.98 1.80
C ARG A 329 -29.85 5.65 1.28
N PRO A 330 -29.48 5.22 0.07
CA PRO A 330 -29.91 3.94 -0.46
C PRO A 330 -29.24 2.77 0.28
N LYS A 331 -29.97 1.67 0.35
CA LYS A 331 -29.45 0.39 0.84
C LYS A 331 -28.16 0.02 0.11
N GLY A 332 -27.08 -0.31 0.86
CA GLY A 332 -25.81 -0.74 0.30
C GLY A 332 -24.97 0.38 -0.31
N GLU A 333 -25.24 1.63 0.06
CA GLU A 333 -24.46 2.80 -0.41
C GLU A 333 -22.99 2.72 0.01
N ASP A 334 -22.71 2.34 1.26
CA ASP A 334 -21.35 2.25 1.78
C ASP A 334 -20.68 0.92 1.38
N VAL A 335 -21.37 -0.20 1.61
CA VAL A 335 -20.84 -1.55 1.39
C VAL A 335 -21.98 -2.51 1.05
N LYS A 336 -21.77 -3.40 0.11
CA LYS A 336 -22.73 -4.44 -0.27
C LYS A 336 -22.45 -5.77 0.43
N ALA A 337 -23.49 -6.55 0.66
CA ALA A 337 -23.35 -7.90 1.18
C ALA A 337 -22.39 -8.74 0.31
N GLY A 338 -21.40 -9.37 0.94
CA GLY A 338 -20.36 -10.15 0.26
C GLY A 338 -19.07 -9.39 -0.03
N ASP A 339 -19.06 -8.06 0.07
CA ASP A 339 -17.84 -7.28 -0.14
C ASP A 339 -16.78 -7.59 0.93
N ILE A 340 -15.53 -7.63 0.50
CA ILE A 340 -14.39 -7.72 1.41
C ILE A 340 -14.13 -6.33 2.00
N ILE A 341 -14.29 -6.22 3.31
CA ILE A 341 -14.11 -4.97 4.05
C ILE A 341 -12.71 -4.82 4.67
N ILE A 342 -12.03 -5.94 4.97
CA ILE A 342 -10.66 -5.96 5.44
C ILE A 342 -9.95 -7.16 4.80
N HIS A 343 -8.78 -6.93 4.21
CA HIS A 343 -8.04 -7.96 3.49
C HIS A 343 -7.16 -8.81 4.42
N LYS A 344 -7.03 -10.10 4.07
CA LYS A 344 -6.03 -11.00 4.65
C LYS A 344 -4.63 -10.36 4.63
N GLY A 345 -3.86 -10.55 5.72
CA GLY A 345 -2.51 -10.00 5.87
C GLY A 345 -2.48 -8.54 6.36
N GLN A 346 -3.59 -7.82 6.33
CA GLN A 346 -3.68 -6.47 6.85
C GLN A 346 -3.50 -6.45 8.37
N GLN A 347 -2.74 -5.49 8.89
CA GLN A 347 -2.66 -5.22 10.33
C GLN A 347 -3.94 -4.49 10.76
N ILE A 348 -4.59 -5.02 11.79
CA ILE A 348 -5.86 -4.50 12.30
C ILE A 348 -5.61 -3.22 13.11
N ARG A 349 -6.23 -2.15 12.69
CA ARG A 349 -6.20 -0.82 13.30
C ARG A 349 -7.53 -0.54 14.03
N PRO A 350 -7.62 0.49 14.90
CA PRO A 350 -8.86 0.82 15.59
C PRO A 350 -10.07 1.01 14.67
N GLN A 351 -9.91 1.67 13.52
CA GLN A 351 -10.98 1.83 12.54
C GLN A 351 -11.44 0.50 11.91
N ASP A 352 -10.54 -0.47 11.74
CA ASP A 352 -10.84 -1.79 11.21
C ASP A 352 -11.69 -2.58 12.21
N ILE A 353 -11.46 -2.41 13.52
CA ILE A 353 -12.32 -2.95 14.58
C ILE A 353 -13.74 -2.40 14.46
N GLY A 354 -13.88 -1.08 14.29
CA GLY A 354 -15.20 -0.44 14.10
C GLY A 354 -15.91 -0.99 12.85
N LEU A 355 -15.19 -1.16 11.75
CA LEU A 355 -15.73 -1.67 10.49
C LEU A 355 -16.19 -3.13 10.63
N ALA A 356 -15.38 -3.98 11.26
CA ALA A 356 -15.74 -5.38 11.51
C ALA A 356 -16.94 -5.49 12.46
N ALA A 357 -17.03 -4.65 13.49
CA ALA A 357 -18.17 -4.57 14.40
C ALA A 357 -19.46 -4.16 13.66
N ALA A 358 -19.37 -3.14 12.77
CA ALA A 358 -20.50 -2.71 11.95
C ALA A 358 -20.99 -3.83 11.01
N ALA A 359 -20.08 -4.70 10.55
CA ALA A 359 -20.39 -5.88 9.75
C ALA A 359 -20.91 -7.09 10.59
N GLY A 360 -20.95 -6.96 11.92
CA GLY A 360 -21.49 -7.97 12.83
C GLY A 360 -20.50 -9.06 13.27
N HIS A 361 -19.20 -8.86 13.08
CA HIS A 361 -18.18 -9.81 13.51
C HIS A 361 -17.83 -9.63 15.00
N ALA A 362 -18.10 -10.63 15.83
CA ALA A 362 -17.68 -10.65 17.23
C ALA A 362 -16.27 -11.24 17.41
N LYS A 363 -15.77 -11.97 16.42
CA LYS A 363 -14.46 -12.65 16.44
C LYS A 363 -13.84 -12.57 15.05
N LEU A 364 -12.51 -12.56 15.01
CA LEU A 364 -11.74 -12.54 13.76
C LEU A 364 -10.68 -13.65 13.77
N SER A 365 -10.38 -14.19 12.59
CA SER A 365 -9.24 -15.10 12.37
C SER A 365 -7.98 -14.27 12.16
N VAL A 366 -7.03 -14.40 13.05
CA VAL A 366 -5.75 -13.65 13.01
C VAL A 366 -4.57 -14.62 13.09
N TYR A 367 -3.45 -14.23 12.51
CA TYR A 367 -2.20 -14.99 12.67
C TYR A 367 -1.72 -14.92 14.11
N LYS A 368 -1.21 -16.04 14.65
CA LYS A 368 -0.53 -16.06 15.94
C LYS A 368 0.68 -15.15 15.94
N LYS A 369 1.06 -14.64 17.11
CA LYS A 369 2.28 -13.86 17.26
C LYS A 369 3.49 -14.73 16.91
N VAL A 370 4.45 -14.16 16.17
CA VAL A 370 5.74 -14.83 15.90
C VAL A 370 6.52 -14.89 17.21
N LYS A 371 6.96 -16.09 17.60
CA LYS A 371 7.84 -16.28 18.72
C LYS A 371 9.29 -16.10 18.28
N VAL A 372 9.99 -15.19 18.92
CA VAL A 372 11.37 -14.81 18.59
C VAL A 372 12.27 -15.09 19.78
N ALA A 373 13.32 -15.87 19.56
CA ALA A 373 14.43 -15.96 20.49
C ALA A 373 15.47 -14.88 20.13
N LEU A 374 15.92 -14.12 21.10
CA LEU A 374 16.87 -13.04 20.94
C LEU A 374 18.04 -13.21 21.89
N PHE A 375 19.29 -13.11 21.41
CA PHE A 375 20.48 -13.11 22.23
C PHE A 375 21.56 -12.24 21.61
N SER A 376 22.56 -11.92 22.42
CA SER A 376 23.85 -11.36 21.96
C SER A 376 24.98 -12.32 22.28
N THR A 377 26.08 -12.21 21.55
CA THR A 377 27.34 -12.91 21.86
C THR A 377 28.50 -11.96 21.64
N GLY A 378 29.57 -12.18 22.42
CA GLY A 378 30.79 -11.38 22.42
C GLY A 378 31.34 -11.24 23.84
N ASN A 379 32.61 -11.56 24.05
CA ASN A 379 33.24 -11.48 25.35
C ASN A 379 33.44 -10.04 25.84
N GLU A 380 33.36 -9.06 24.94
CA GLU A 380 33.40 -7.63 25.21
C GLU A 380 32.04 -7.04 25.60
N VAL A 381 30.94 -7.82 25.47
CA VAL A 381 29.56 -7.32 25.66
C VAL A 381 29.11 -7.59 27.09
N TYR A 382 28.59 -6.55 27.75
CA TYR A 382 28.16 -6.59 29.16
C TYR A 382 26.70 -6.19 29.31
N GLU A 383 26.04 -6.74 30.33
CA GLU A 383 24.65 -6.41 30.64
C GLU A 383 24.54 -5.00 31.26
N LEU A 384 23.39 -4.35 31.04
CA LEU A 384 23.13 -3.03 31.62
C LEU A 384 23.12 -3.11 33.15
N GLY A 385 23.86 -2.21 33.81
CA GLY A 385 23.97 -2.13 35.27
C GLY A 385 25.15 -2.96 35.87
N GLU A 386 25.85 -3.72 35.05
CA GLU A 386 27.10 -4.33 35.44
C GLU A 386 28.27 -3.32 35.41
N GLU A 387 29.33 -3.59 36.20
CA GLU A 387 30.55 -2.77 36.13
C GLU A 387 31.24 -3.03 34.77
N LEU A 388 31.47 -1.95 34.01
CA LEU A 388 32.03 -2.03 32.67
C LEU A 388 33.56 -1.99 32.74
N PRO A 389 34.29 -3.03 32.30
CA PRO A 389 35.73 -2.99 32.13
C PRO A 389 36.17 -1.93 31.10
N GLU A 390 37.46 -1.57 31.10
CA GLU A 390 37.99 -0.55 30.20
C GLU A 390 37.81 -0.88 28.71
N ASP A 391 37.83 -2.17 28.36
CA ASP A 391 37.66 -2.72 27.02
C ASP A 391 36.26 -3.33 26.79
N GLY A 392 35.32 -3.17 27.72
CA GLY A 392 33.94 -3.65 27.62
C GLY A 392 33.00 -2.64 26.95
N ILE A 393 31.91 -3.15 26.40
CA ILE A 393 30.80 -2.34 25.87
C ILE A 393 29.44 -2.86 26.37
N TYR A 394 28.48 -1.99 26.60
CA TYR A 394 27.13 -2.42 26.93
C TYR A 394 26.38 -2.95 25.72
N ASP A 395 25.50 -3.94 25.94
CA ASP A 395 24.64 -4.54 24.91
C ASP A 395 23.53 -3.58 24.43
N VAL A 396 23.85 -2.73 23.49
CA VAL A 396 22.90 -1.78 22.91
C VAL A 396 21.96 -2.47 21.91
N ASN A 397 22.50 -3.41 21.13
CA ASN A 397 21.79 -3.98 19.98
C ASN A 397 20.64 -4.89 20.41
N ARG A 398 20.83 -5.75 21.42
CA ARG A 398 19.78 -6.63 21.93
C ARG A 398 18.59 -5.83 22.46
N HIS A 399 18.87 -4.76 23.21
CA HIS A 399 17.81 -3.89 23.73
C HIS A 399 17.07 -3.15 22.62
N LEU A 400 17.79 -2.66 21.58
CA LEU A 400 17.18 -2.05 20.39
C LEU A 400 16.30 -3.05 19.63
N LEU A 401 16.82 -4.25 19.35
CA LEU A 401 16.08 -5.31 18.66
C LEU A 401 14.85 -5.73 19.46
N LYS A 402 14.98 -5.87 20.80
CA LYS A 402 13.85 -6.18 21.68
C LYS A 402 12.75 -5.11 21.59
N ALA A 403 13.10 -3.84 21.60
CA ALA A 403 12.14 -2.73 21.44
C ALA A 403 11.45 -2.77 20.07
N LEU A 404 12.19 -2.98 18.98
CA LEU A 404 11.65 -3.13 17.63
C LEU A 404 10.71 -4.32 17.51
N LEU A 405 11.10 -5.50 17.99
CA LEU A 405 10.27 -6.70 17.97
C LEU A 405 9.00 -6.56 18.81
N THR A 406 9.08 -5.82 19.91
CA THR A 406 7.92 -5.47 20.73
C THR A 406 6.94 -4.60 19.95
N SER A 407 7.43 -3.60 19.20
CA SER A 407 6.57 -2.75 18.35
C SER A 407 5.95 -3.51 17.19
N LEU A 408 6.57 -4.61 16.74
CA LEU A 408 6.03 -5.55 15.76
C LEU A 408 5.10 -6.62 16.37
N HIS A 409 4.80 -6.49 17.66
CA HIS A 409 3.92 -7.40 18.41
C HIS A 409 4.37 -8.86 18.44
N CYS A 410 5.69 -9.13 18.32
CA CYS A 410 6.28 -10.45 18.50
C CYS A 410 6.21 -10.91 19.96
N GLN A 411 6.25 -12.24 20.17
CA GLN A 411 6.46 -12.84 21.47
C GLN A 411 7.97 -13.12 21.64
N ILE A 412 8.66 -12.37 22.51
CA ILE A 412 10.12 -12.39 22.62
C ILE A 412 10.53 -13.24 23.81
N THR A 413 11.47 -14.17 23.57
CA THR A 413 12.26 -14.86 24.60
C THR A 413 13.68 -14.30 24.55
N ASP A 414 14.04 -13.49 25.54
CA ASP A 414 15.35 -12.90 25.67
C ASP A 414 16.27 -13.90 26.38
N LEU A 415 17.27 -14.38 25.66
CA LEU A 415 18.25 -15.36 26.18
C LEU A 415 19.51 -14.70 26.80
N GLY A 416 19.55 -13.37 26.81
CA GLY A 416 20.67 -12.59 27.35
C GLY A 416 21.92 -12.63 26.47
N ILE A 417 23.06 -12.47 27.09
CA ILE A 417 24.39 -12.54 26.46
C ILE A 417 24.91 -13.96 26.62
N LEU A 418 25.13 -14.65 25.50
CA LEU A 418 25.70 -15.99 25.50
C LEU A 418 27.22 -15.89 25.44
N ALA A 419 27.90 -16.78 26.19
CA ALA A 419 29.35 -16.94 26.09
C ALA A 419 29.73 -17.30 24.64
N ASP A 420 30.81 -16.73 24.16
CA ASP A 420 31.35 -17.00 22.82
C ASP A 420 32.07 -18.38 22.80
N ASP A 421 31.25 -19.42 22.94
CA ASP A 421 31.64 -20.84 22.98
C ASP A 421 30.70 -21.63 22.05
N TYR A 422 31.32 -22.50 21.23
CA TYR A 422 30.61 -23.32 20.26
C TYR A 422 29.46 -24.15 20.85
N ASN A 423 29.72 -24.82 22.01
CA ASN A 423 28.74 -25.71 22.63
C ASN A 423 27.57 -24.91 23.25
N VAL A 424 27.86 -23.76 23.85
CA VAL A 424 26.85 -22.87 24.41
C VAL A 424 25.94 -22.35 23.31
N VAL A 425 26.50 -21.81 22.22
CA VAL A 425 25.74 -21.30 21.07
C VAL A 425 24.96 -22.41 20.40
N SER A 426 25.55 -23.59 20.17
CA SER A 426 24.90 -24.74 19.53
C SER A 426 23.70 -25.23 20.33
N SER A 427 23.87 -25.33 21.65
CA SER A 427 22.81 -25.76 22.58
C SER A 427 21.66 -24.75 22.60
N ALA A 428 21.97 -23.44 22.65
CA ALA A 428 20.99 -22.37 22.66
C ALA A 428 20.20 -22.32 21.35
N LEU A 429 20.88 -22.39 20.18
CA LEU A 429 20.25 -22.42 18.87
C LEU A 429 19.34 -23.63 18.68
N SER A 430 19.83 -24.83 19.08
CA SER A 430 19.06 -26.06 18.99
C SER A 430 17.79 -26.00 19.84
N ALA A 431 17.88 -25.55 21.08
CA ALA A 431 16.74 -25.40 21.99
C ALA A 431 15.75 -24.32 21.50
N ALA A 432 16.27 -23.18 21.07
CA ALA A 432 15.42 -22.08 20.52
C ALA A 432 14.67 -22.53 19.28
N SER A 433 15.26 -23.30 18.36
CA SER A 433 14.67 -23.76 17.13
C SER A 433 13.43 -24.65 17.30
N GLU A 434 13.23 -25.26 18.46
CA GLU A 434 12.09 -26.13 18.76
C GLU A 434 10.80 -25.32 19.06
N ASN A 435 10.98 -24.15 19.72
CA ASN A 435 9.86 -23.40 20.27
C ASN A 435 9.65 -22.02 19.67
N HIS A 436 10.54 -21.58 18.78
CA HIS A 436 10.48 -20.26 18.14
C HIS A 436 10.44 -20.39 16.61
N GLN A 437 9.85 -19.41 15.95
CA GLN A 437 9.83 -19.31 14.49
C GLN A 437 11.00 -18.51 13.95
N LEU A 438 11.57 -17.65 14.77
CA LEU A 438 12.67 -16.76 14.41
C LEU A 438 13.68 -16.71 15.55
N ILE A 439 14.95 -16.78 15.21
CA ILE A 439 16.07 -16.59 16.14
C ILE A 439 16.86 -15.40 15.62
N ILE A 440 17.11 -14.41 16.45
CA ILE A 440 17.90 -13.22 16.10
C ILE A 440 19.07 -13.08 17.04
N THR A 441 20.25 -12.81 16.49
CA THR A 441 21.42 -12.50 17.28
C THR A 441 22.04 -11.16 16.91
N SER A 442 22.67 -10.51 17.88
CA SER A 442 23.62 -9.43 17.66
C SER A 442 25.01 -9.90 18.04
N GLY A 443 25.95 -9.85 17.11
CA GLY A 443 27.26 -10.44 17.18
C GLY A 443 27.33 -11.80 16.51
N GLY A 444 28.53 -12.35 16.37
CA GLY A 444 28.73 -13.68 15.83
C GLY A 444 28.58 -13.83 14.31
N ALA A 445 28.47 -12.75 13.52
CA ALA A 445 28.34 -12.80 12.06
C ALA A 445 29.62 -12.34 11.32
N SER A 446 30.76 -12.26 12.01
CA SER A 446 32.03 -11.79 11.44
C SER A 446 32.87 -12.97 10.90
N THR A 447 33.91 -12.65 10.15
CA THR A 447 34.87 -13.63 9.61
C THR A 447 36.01 -13.99 10.59
N GLY A 448 35.90 -13.62 11.85
CA GLY A 448 36.90 -13.88 12.88
C GLY A 448 37.00 -15.36 13.24
N SER A 449 38.19 -15.82 13.61
CA SER A 449 38.45 -17.20 14.05
C SER A 449 37.73 -17.62 15.36
N HIS A 450 37.05 -16.67 16.00
CA HIS A 450 36.27 -16.83 17.23
C HIS A 450 34.76 -16.67 17.00
N ASP A 451 34.27 -16.65 15.74
CA ASP A 451 32.87 -16.53 15.45
C ASP A 451 32.17 -17.89 15.41
N HIS A 452 31.65 -18.30 16.56
CA HIS A 452 31.03 -19.61 16.72
C HIS A 452 29.61 -19.69 16.14
N VAL A 453 28.91 -18.57 15.97
CA VAL A 453 27.52 -18.55 15.44
C VAL A 453 27.48 -19.09 14.02
N ALA A 454 28.33 -18.56 13.15
CA ALA A 454 28.40 -18.99 11.75
C ALA A 454 28.82 -20.47 11.63
N ALA A 455 29.80 -20.92 12.40
CA ALA A 455 30.23 -22.31 12.42
C ALA A 455 29.11 -23.25 12.88
N VAL A 456 28.40 -22.90 13.96
CA VAL A 456 27.26 -23.69 14.45
C VAL A 456 26.14 -23.75 13.42
N LEU A 457 25.79 -22.62 12.77
CA LEU A 457 24.73 -22.60 11.75
C LEU A 457 25.06 -23.49 10.56
N GLN A 458 26.34 -23.56 10.14
CA GLN A 458 26.77 -24.45 9.05
C GLN A 458 26.63 -25.93 9.43
N ASP A 459 26.84 -26.27 10.72
CA ASP A 459 26.79 -27.65 11.20
C ASP A 459 25.36 -28.15 11.45
N ILE A 460 24.47 -27.29 11.98
CA ILE A 460 23.14 -27.73 12.43
C ILE A 460 21.97 -27.23 11.57
N GLY A 461 22.24 -26.43 10.54
CA GLY A 461 21.18 -25.77 9.74
C GLY A 461 21.59 -25.42 8.32
N GLU A 462 20.80 -24.56 7.71
CA GLU A 462 21.09 -23.90 6.43
C GLU A 462 21.66 -22.50 6.75
N PHE A 463 22.75 -22.14 6.10
CA PHE A 463 23.43 -20.88 6.35
C PHE A 463 23.74 -20.12 5.07
N HIS A 464 23.40 -18.84 5.05
CA HIS A 464 23.75 -17.89 4.01
C HIS A 464 24.39 -16.67 4.67
N GLY A 465 25.68 -16.47 4.47
CA GLY A 465 26.39 -15.28 4.88
C GLY A 465 26.44 -14.25 3.73
N TRP A 466 26.04 -13.02 4.00
CA TRP A 466 26.12 -11.92 3.02
C TRP A 466 26.89 -10.74 3.57
N ARG A 467 27.54 -10.00 2.67
CA ARG A 467 28.13 -8.70 3.01
C ARG A 467 27.32 -7.60 2.33
N LEU A 468 26.71 -6.74 3.13
CA LEU A 468 25.88 -5.66 2.64
C LEU A 468 26.72 -4.45 2.22
N ALA A 469 26.28 -3.77 1.17
CA ALA A 469 26.84 -2.49 0.70
C ALA A 469 26.38 -1.31 1.60
N ILE A 470 26.49 -1.48 2.93
CA ILE A 470 26.16 -0.47 3.93
C ILE A 470 27.36 -0.24 4.88
N LYS A 471 27.35 0.83 5.63
CA LYS A 471 28.36 1.14 6.65
C LYS A 471 27.70 1.99 7.76
N PRO A 472 27.79 1.59 9.04
CA PRO A 472 28.38 0.36 9.60
C PRO A 472 27.51 -0.88 9.38
N GLY A 473 27.99 -2.07 9.81
CA GLY A 473 27.22 -3.33 9.85
C GLY A 473 27.10 -4.04 8.50
N ARG A 474 28.24 -4.42 7.87
CA ARG A 474 28.25 -5.13 6.60
C ARG A 474 27.88 -6.61 6.68
N PRO A 475 28.35 -7.41 7.67
CA PRO A 475 28.03 -8.81 7.75
C PRO A 475 26.57 -9.02 8.12
N LEU A 476 25.89 -9.96 7.45
CA LEU A 476 24.56 -10.43 7.77
C LEU A 476 24.55 -11.95 7.59
N ALA A 477 24.12 -12.66 8.61
CA ALA A 477 23.87 -14.09 8.57
C ALA A 477 22.36 -14.33 8.44
N PHE A 478 21.95 -15.19 7.52
CA PHE A 478 20.57 -15.62 7.35
C PHE A 478 20.52 -17.12 7.12
N GLY A 479 19.54 -17.80 7.66
CA GLY A 479 19.45 -19.23 7.50
C GLY A 479 18.26 -19.86 8.20
N LYS A 480 18.35 -21.18 8.37
CA LYS A 480 17.35 -21.97 9.10
C LYS A 480 18.04 -22.96 10.03
N VAL A 481 17.51 -23.08 11.22
CA VAL A 481 17.83 -24.16 12.14
C VAL A 481 16.55 -24.96 12.36
N LYS A 482 16.48 -26.18 11.85
CA LYS A 482 15.26 -26.99 11.80
C LYS A 482 14.11 -26.21 11.09
N LYS A 483 13.11 -25.74 11.88
CA LYS A 483 11.95 -24.99 11.35
C LYS A 483 12.05 -23.48 11.64
N ALA A 484 13.00 -23.05 12.45
CA ALA A 484 13.17 -21.65 12.80
C ALA A 484 14.06 -20.93 11.78
N PHE A 485 13.67 -19.75 11.34
CA PHE A 485 14.57 -18.84 10.62
C PHE A 485 15.58 -18.25 11.61
N PHE A 486 16.77 -17.97 11.09
CA PHE A 486 17.86 -17.31 11.81
C PHE A 486 18.26 -16.01 11.11
N LEU A 487 18.52 -14.97 11.89
CA LEU A 487 19.01 -13.68 11.44
C LEU A 487 20.05 -13.10 12.39
#